data_608140aa6f83bdbcc2bd1a7188c3ecd8
#
_entry.id   608140aa6f83bdbcc2bd1a7188c3ecd8
#
_cell.length_a   1.000
_cell.length_b   1.000
_cell.length_c   1.000
_cell.angle_alpha   90.00
_cell.angle_beta   90.00
_cell.angle_gamma   90.00
#
_symmetry.space_group_name_H-M   'P 1'
#
loop_
_entity.id
_entity.type
_entity.pdbx_description
1 polymer ?
#
loop_
_entity_poly.entity_id
_entity_poly.type
_entity_poly.pdbx_seq_one_letter_code
_entity_poly.pdbx_strand_id
1 'polypeptide(L)'
;MSAHALNFKRLFLLSAAVVLLGGCATTVRIHDTVRWRGKDVSEFIVERAGRMPDIVRYNCLKNKEVRNLYAWRIALYDVRQAYVGQQGNVQYYQNYKHYTGEHTYRIVVTDTDGTIISVRDTAFGNADKEYGCEEYRQP
;
A
#
# COMPACT_ATOMS: atom_id res chain seq x y z
N MET A 1 -32.91 -48.78 -5.65
CA MET A 1 -33.04 -47.55 -6.44
C MET A 1 -33.04 -46.35 -5.50
N SER A 2 -32.28 -45.31 -5.81
CA SER A 2 -32.21 -43.99 -5.12
C SER A 2 -31.33 -43.89 -3.88
N ALA A 3 -30.06 -43.70 -4.09
CA ALA A 3 -29.14 -43.17 -3.08
C ALA A 3 -27.98 -42.38 -3.74
N HIS A 4 -28.25 -41.38 -4.58
CA HIS A 4 -27.19 -40.56 -5.18
C HIS A 4 -27.50 -39.05 -5.26
N ALA A 5 -28.49 -38.55 -4.54
CA ALA A 5 -28.91 -37.15 -4.67
C ALA A 5 -28.47 -36.22 -3.49
N LEU A 6 -27.68 -36.69 -2.50
CA LEU A 6 -27.46 -35.93 -1.27
C LEU A 6 -26.06 -35.33 -1.12
N ASN A 7 -25.13 -35.54 -2.05
CA ASN A 7 -23.75 -35.07 -1.87
C ASN A 7 -23.37 -33.80 -2.67
N PHE A 8 -24.23 -33.33 -3.56
CA PHE A 8 -23.88 -32.15 -4.39
C PHE A 8 -24.11 -30.79 -3.70
N LYS A 9 -25.04 -30.71 -2.76
CA LYS A 9 -25.34 -29.46 -2.03
C LYS A 9 -24.34 -29.15 -0.93
N ARG A 10 -23.63 -30.13 -0.39
CA ARG A 10 -22.61 -29.88 0.67
C ARG A 10 -21.25 -29.47 0.11
N LEU A 11 -20.94 -29.79 -1.12
CA LEU A 11 -19.69 -29.43 -1.77
C LEU A 11 -19.68 -27.94 -2.20
N PHE A 12 -20.85 -27.37 -2.50
CA PHE A 12 -20.96 -25.97 -2.92
C PHE A 12 -20.87 -24.96 -1.77
N LEU A 13 -21.19 -25.38 -0.54
CA LEU A 13 -21.13 -24.51 0.64
C LEU A 13 -19.71 -24.38 1.22
N LEU A 14 -18.82 -25.31 0.95
CA LEU A 14 -17.43 -25.28 1.41
C LEU A 14 -16.52 -24.46 0.50
N SER A 15 -16.85 -24.30 -0.76
CA SER A 15 -16.06 -23.47 -1.70
C SER A 15 -16.34 -21.96 -1.60
N ALA A 16 -17.48 -21.57 -1.07
CA ALA A 16 -17.83 -20.13 -0.88
C ALA A 16 -17.16 -19.50 0.36
N ALA A 17 -16.76 -20.30 1.35
CA ALA A 17 -16.16 -19.79 2.60
C ALA A 17 -14.66 -19.49 2.47
N VAL A 18 -13.95 -20.04 1.51
CA VAL A 18 -12.49 -19.87 1.33
C VAL A 18 -12.16 -18.56 0.58
N VAL A 19 -13.09 -17.99 -0.17
CA VAL A 19 -12.86 -16.77 -0.97
C VAL A 19 -12.96 -15.49 -0.13
N LEU A 20 -13.54 -15.53 1.08
CA LEU A 20 -13.77 -14.34 1.90
C LEU A 20 -12.63 -13.97 2.87
N LEU A 21 -11.61 -14.81 3.05
CA LEU A 21 -10.53 -14.56 4.01
C LEU A 21 -9.23 -13.97 3.42
N GLY A 22 -9.13 -13.86 2.08
CA GLY A 22 -7.95 -13.32 1.40
C GLY A 22 -8.03 -11.85 0.97
N GLY A 23 -9.15 -11.15 1.20
CA GLY A 23 -9.48 -9.91 0.50
C GLY A 23 -9.06 -8.59 1.15
N CYS A 24 -8.68 -8.54 2.42
CA CYS A 24 -8.57 -7.25 3.12
C CYS A 24 -7.25 -6.50 3.00
N ALA A 25 -6.14 -7.15 2.65
CA ALA A 25 -4.83 -6.47 2.60
C ALA A 25 -4.49 -5.86 1.24
N THR A 26 -5.11 -6.34 0.16
CA THR A 26 -4.84 -5.89 -1.22
C THR A 26 -5.75 -4.76 -1.70
N THR A 27 -6.94 -4.64 -1.13
CA THR A 27 -7.97 -3.67 -1.57
C THR A 27 -7.59 -2.22 -1.29
N VAL A 28 -6.87 -1.93 -0.20
CA VAL A 28 -6.48 -0.56 0.15
C VAL A 28 -5.45 0.00 -0.84
N ARG A 29 -4.53 -0.83 -1.34
CA ARG A 29 -3.48 -0.41 -2.31
C ARG A 29 -4.04 -0.14 -3.70
N ILE A 30 -5.01 -0.93 -4.14
CA ILE A 30 -5.68 -0.75 -5.44
C ILE A 30 -6.53 0.54 -5.43
N HIS A 31 -7.17 0.86 -4.32
CA HIS A 31 -8.04 2.02 -4.20
C HIS A 31 -7.30 3.35 -4.36
N ASP A 32 -6.09 3.50 -3.79
CA ASP A 32 -5.30 4.72 -3.93
C ASP A 32 -4.83 4.91 -5.39
N THR A 33 -4.37 3.85 -6.07
CA THR A 33 -4.00 3.94 -7.48
C THR A 33 -5.18 4.29 -8.37
N VAL A 34 -6.33 3.65 -8.17
CA VAL A 34 -7.55 3.92 -8.97
C VAL A 34 -8.02 5.36 -8.77
N ARG A 35 -7.98 5.86 -7.53
CA ARG A 35 -8.41 7.23 -7.20
C ARG A 35 -7.53 8.30 -7.85
N TRP A 36 -6.23 8.06 -7.93
CA TRP A 36 -5.25 9.07 -8.33
C TRP A 36 -4.77 8.94 -9.77
N ARG A 37 -4.97 7.78 -10.39
CA ARG A 37 -4.56 7.55 -11.78
C ARG A 37 -5.19 8.55 -12.73
N GLY A 38 -4.37 9.16 -13.59
CA GLY A 38 -4.79 10.15 -14.55
C GLY A 38 -4.91 11.58 -14.02
N LYS A 39 -4.68 11.79 -12.70
CA LYS A 39 -4.60 13.13 -12.12
C LYS A 39 -3.18 13.67 -12.16
N ASP A 40 -3.03 14.98 -12.00
CA ASP A 40 -1.72 15.62 -11.88
C ASP A 40 -1.11 15.35 -10.50
N VAL A 41 0.22 15.18 -10.47
CA VAL A 41 0.95 14.92 -9.22
C VAL A 41 0.84 16.10 -8.23
N SER A 42 0.66 17.32 -8.71
CA SER A 42 0.46 18.50 -7.85
C SER A 42 -0.82 18.38 -7.03
N GLU A 43 -1.90 17.81 -7.59
CA GLU A 43 -3.12 17.53 -6.84
C GLU A 43 -2.85 16.53 -5.70
N PHE A 44 -2.07 15.49 -5.96
CA PHE A 44 -1.69 14.53 -4.94
C PHE A 44 -0.87 15.18 -3.82
N ILE A 45 0.07 16.06 -4.17
CA ILE A 45 0.89 16.80 -3.20
C ILE A 45 0.00 17.62 -2.28
N VAL A 46 -0.95 18.37 -2.84
CA VAL A 46 -1.81 19.27 -2.06
C VAL A 46 -2.85 18.51 -1.25
N GLU A 47 -3.60 17.61 -1.90
CA GLU A 47 -4.78 16.99 -1.27
C GLU A 47 -4.44 15.81 -0.37
N ARG A 48 -3.42 15.04 -0.72
CA ARG A 48 -3.15 13.76 -0.05
C ARG A 48 -1.89 13.78 0.79
N ALA A 49 -0.79 14.26 0.26
CA ALA A 49 0.49 14.25 0.95
C ALA A 49 0.62 15.42 1.95
N GLY A 50 0.08 16.58 1.62
CA GLY A 50 0.15 17.80 2.44
C GLY A 50 1.57 18.35 2.58
N ARG A 51 2.56 17.77 1.89
CA ARG A 51 3.96 18.17 1.91
C ARG A 51 4.68 17.74 0.64
N MET A 52 5.80 18.35 0.35
CA MET A 52 6.65 17.96 -0.78
C MET A 52 7.21 16.55 -0.59
N PRO A 53 7.52 15.85 -1.68
CA PRO A 53 8.16 14.54 -1.61
C PRO A 53 9.57 14.64 -0.98
N ASP A 54 9.97 13.61 -0.26
CA ASP A 54 11.31 13.51 0.35
C ASP A 54 12.36 13.19 -0.72
N ILE A 55 11.97 12.43 -1.74
CA ILE A 55 12.85 12.03 -2.85
C ILE A 55 12.09 12.18 -4.16
N VAL A 56 12.76 12.73 -5.17
CA VAL A 56 12.27 12.80 -6.55
C VAL A 56 13.32 12.21 -7.47
N ARG A 57 12.87 11.41 -8.45
CA ARG A 57 13.68 10.90 -9.54
C ARG A 57 13.00 11.24 -10.86
N TYR A 58 13.69 11.95 -11.71
CA TYR A 58 13.19 12.31 -13.03
C TYR A 58 13.80 11.42 -14.10
N ASN A 59 13.08 11.24 -15.20
CA ASN A 59 13.55 10.58 -16.41
C ASN A 59 14.07 9.15 -16.16
N CYS A 60 13.44 8.40 -15.26
CA CYS A 60 13.73 6.99 -15.06
C CYS A 60 13.30 6.21 -16.31
N LEU A 61 14.23 5.50 -16.94
CA LEU A 61 14.00 4.81 -18.22
C LEU A 61 13.89 3.30 -18.01
N LYS A 62 12.73 2.73 -18.32
CA LYS A 62 12.51 1.28 -18.35
C LYS A 62 11.71 0.91 -19.60
N ASN A 63 12.17 -0.10 -20.33
CA ASN A 63 11.48 -0.61 -21.53
C ASN A 63 11.09 0.48 -22.53
N LYS A 64 11.95 1.48 -22.73
CA LYS A 64 11.73 2.66 -23.57
C LYS A 64 10.63 3.62 -23.05
N GLU A 65 10.12 3.41 -21.87
CA GLU A 65 9.17 4.30 -21.20
C GLU A 65 9.89 5.17 -20.18
N VAL A 66 9.67 6.47 -20.26
CA VAL A 66 10.21 7.44 -19.30
C VAL A 66 9.18 7.71 -18.22
N ARG A 67 9.61 7.66 -16.97
CA ARG A 67 8.76 7.88 -15.79
C ARG A 67 9.47 8.80 -14.79
N ASN A 68 8.66 9.54 -14.00
CA ASN A 68 9.15 10.25 -12.84
C ASN A 68 8.63 9.57 -11.58
N LEU A 69 9.45 9.53 -10.54
CA LEU A 69 9.10 8.96 -9.23
C LEU A 69 9.16 10.04 -8.17
N TYR A 70 8.11 10.08 -7.36
CA TYR A 70 7.98 10.94 -6.20
C TYR A 70 7.78 10.06 -4.98
N ALA A 71 8.59 10.23 -3.95
CA ALA A 71 8.56 9.36 -2.79
C ALA A 71 8.41 10.16 -1.49
N TRP A 72 7.45 9.74 -0.67
CA TRP A 72 7.21 10.23 0.68
C TRP A 72 7.54 9.14 1.69
N ARG A 73 8.41 9.45 2.63
CA ARG A 73 8.75 8.57 3.73
C ARG A 73 7.58 8.43 4.69
N ILE A 74 7.24 7.19 5.04
CA ILE A 74 6.16 6.84 5.95
C ILE A 74 6.75 6.02 7.10
N ALA A 75 6.64 6.52 8.33
CA ALA A 75 7.02 5.79 9.52
C ALA A 75 6.08 4.61 9.75
N LEU A 76 6.64 3.47 10.13
CA LEU A 76 5.87 2.29 10.48
C LEU A 76 5.61 2.24 11.99
N TYR A 77 4.39 1.88 12.35
CA TYR A 77 3.93 1.81 13.73
C TYR A 77 3.28 0.46 14.00
N ASP A 78 3.62 -0.12 15.14
CA ASP A 78 2.89 -1.24 15.73
C ASP A 78 1.80 -0.71 16.66
N VAL A 79 0.73 -1.45 16.80
CA VAL A 79 -0.26 -1.23 17.85
C VAL A 79 0.11 -2.09 19.03
N ARG A 80 0.38 -1.46 20.16
CA ARG A 80 0.69 -2.13 21.44
C ARG A 80 -0.37 -1.80 22.46
N GLN A 81 -0.48 -2.67 23.48
CA GLN A 81 -1.37 -2.48 24.62
C GLN A 81 -0.55 -2.12 25.85
N ALA A 82 -0.99 -1.08 26.55
CA ALA A 82 -0.49 -0.74 27.88
C ALA A 82 -1.59 -0.98 28.91
N TYR A 83 -1.23 -1.61 30.01
CA TYR A 83 -2.09 -1.71 31.18
C TYR A 83 -2.29 -0.31 31.77
N VAL A 84 -3.53 0.11 31.96
CA VAL A 84 -3.86 1.44 32.48
C VAL A 84 -4.57 1.41 33.83
N GLY A 85 -5.00 0.24 34.30
CA GLY A 85 -5.60 0.12 35.62
C GLY A 85 -6.50 -1.09 35.75
N GLN A 86 -7.04 -1.25 36.99
CA GLN A 86 -7.94 -2.34 37.35
C GLN A 86 -9.05 -1.81 38.23
N GLN A 87 -10.25 -2.32 38.00
CA GLN A 87 -11.40 -2.10 38.91
C GLN A 87 -12.06 -3.44 39.24
N GLY A 88 -11.97 -3.87 40.49
CA GLY A 88 -12.36 -5.21 40.87
C GLY A 88 -11.53 -6.27 40.14
N ASN A 89 -12.17 -7.21 39.44
CA ASN A 89 -11.52 -8.25 38.65
C ASN A 89 -11.33 -7.85 37.15
N VAL A 90 -11.68 -6.62 36.77
CA VAL A 90 -11.57 -6.15 35.40
C VAL A 90 -10.31 -5.35 35.23
N GLN A 91 -9.47 -5.77 34.29
CA GLN A 91 -8.24 -5.06 33.88
C GLN A 91 -8.51 -4.24 32.62
N TYR A 92 -7.99 -3.02 32.59
CA TYR A 92 -8.13 -2.10 31.48
C TYR A 92 -6.81 -1.94 30.75
N TYR A 93 -6.88 -2.00 29.42
CA TYR A 93 -5.74 -1.81 28.53
C TYR A 93 -6.06 -0.71 27.53
N GLN A 94 -5.08 0.11 27.23
CA GLN A 94 -5.16 1.13 26.19
C GLN A 94 -4.25 0.78 25.02
N ASN A 95 -4.80 0.86 23.81
CA ASN A 95 -3.99 0.71 22.60
C ASN A 95 -3.24 2.01 22.31
N TYR A 96 -1.96 1.89 21.97
CA TYR A 96 -1.15 3.01 21.53
C TYR A 96 -0.29 2.62 20.34
N LYS A 97 0.07 3.62 19.52
CA LYS A 97 0.97 3.43 18.40
C LYS A 97 2.41 3.53 18.89
N HIS A 98 3.20 2.50 18.61
CA HIS A 98 4.63 2.46 18.91
C HIS A 98 5.42 2.51 17.60
N TYR A 99 6.34 3.46 17.48
CA TYR A 99 7.22 3.56 16.32
C TYR A 99 8.20 2.40 16.29
N THR A 100 8.26 1.65 15.19
CA THR A 100 9.09 0.45 15.06
C THR A 100 10.57 0.77 14.79
N GLY A 101 10.91 2.01 14.46
CA GLY A 101 12.22 2.39 13.93
C GLY A 101 12.35 2.21 12.42
N GLU A 102 11.36 1.61 11.79
CA GLU A 102 11.34 1.32 10.36
C GLU A 102 10.47 2.31 9.59
N HIS A 103 10.69 2.38 8.29
CA HIS A 103 9.87 3.18 7.39
C HIS A 103 9.72 2.49 6.03
N THR A 104 8.65 2.84 5.35
CA THR A 104 8.41 2.55 3.94
C THR A 104 8.29 3.87 3.18
N TYR A 105 8.09 3.78 1.86
CA TYR A 105 7.85 4.96 1.04
C TYR A 105 6.54 4.81 0.28
N ARG A 106 5.76 5.88 0.26
CA ARG A 106 4.69 6.04 -0.72
C ARG A 106 5.29 6.55 -2.00
N ILE A 107 5.22 5.75 -3.04
CA ILE A 107 5.76 6.04 -4.35
C ILE A 107 4.61 6.42 -5.28
N VAL A 108 4.69 7.62 -5.84
CA VAL A 108 3.84 8.07 -6.93
C VAL A 108 4.66 8.05 -8.22
N VAL A 109 4.19 7.32 -9.21
CA VAL A 109 4.82 7.20 -10.52
C VAL A 109 4.01 8.01 -11.51
N THR A 110 4.67 8.88 -12.27
CA THR A 110 4.04 9.71 -13.30
C THR A 110 4.68 9.48 -14.65
N ASP A 111 4.00 9.92 -15.69
CA ASP A 111 4.64 10.19 -16.99
C ASP A 111 5.51 11.45 -16.92
N THR A 112 6.03 11.88 -18.08
CA THR A 112 6.87 13.08 -18.23
C THR A 112 6.11 14.38 -17.97
N ASP A 113 4.79 14.36 -18.14
CA ASP A 113 3.92 15.53 -17.99
C ASP A 113 3.38 15.69 -16.55
N GLY A 114 3.72 14.75 -15.65
CA GLY A 114 3.28 14.78 -14.27
C GLY A 114 1.95 14.03 -14.01
N THR A 115 1.39 13.36 -15.03
CA THR A 115 0.17 12.58 -14.88
C THR A 115 0.44 11.28 -14.13
N ILE A 116 -0.31 11.03 -13.06
CA ILE A 116 -0.14 9.87 -12.20
C ILE A 116 -0.54 8.59 -12.92
N ILE A 117 0.37 7.61 -12.93
CA ILE A 117 0.18 6.27 -13.47
C ILE A 117 -0.16 5.28 -12.36
N SER A 118 0.57 5.35 -11.24
CA SER A 118 0.35 4.48 -10.09
C SER A 118 0.76 5.12 -8.78
N VAL A 119 0.13 4.67 -7.69
CA VAL A 119 0.46 5.02 -6.30
C VAL A 119 0.60 3.74 -5.50
N ARG A 120 1.71 3.54 -4.81
CA ARG A 120 1.93 2.35 -3.98
C ARG A 120 2.91 2.60 -2.85
N ASP A 121 2.84 1.76 -1.83
CA ASP A 121 3.78 1.77 -0.72
C ASP A 121 4.79 0.63 -0.91
N THR A 122 6.09 0.96 -0.92
CA THR A 122 7.19 -0.01 -1.09
C THR A 122 8.50 0.57 -0.58
N ALA A 123 9.54 -0.28 -0.48
CA ALA A 123 10.91 0.17 -0.26
C ALA A 123 11.39 0.99 -1.48
N PHE A 124 12.06 2.13 -1.23
CA PHE A 124 12.48 3.03 -2.31
C PHE A 124 13.42 2.35 -3.31
N GLY A 125 14.41 1.58 -2.84
CA GLY A 125 15.33 0.86 -3.70
C GLY A 125 14.66 -0.14 -4.66
N ASN A 126 13.50 -0.71 -4.28
CA ASN A 126 12.73 -1.57 -5.18
C ASN A 126 12.10 -0.76 -6.31
N ALA A 127 11.61 0.44 -6.03
CA ALA A 127 11.05 1.34 -7.04
C ALA A 127 12.14 1.85 -8.00
N ASP A 128 13.32 2.25 -7.48
CA ASP A 128 14.46 2.66 -8.30
C ASP A 128 14.83 1.57 -9.32
N LYS A 129 14.99 0.33 -8.87
CA LYS A 129 15.30 -0.82 -9.75
C LYS A 129 14.19 -1.10 -10.75
N GLU A 130 12.94 -1.07 -10.30
CA GLU A 130 11.80 -1.37 -11.17
C GLU A 130 11.67 -0.37 -12.30
N TYR A 131 11.95 0.91 -12.06
CA TYR A 131 11.79 1.98 -13.06
C TYR A 131 13.11 2.44 -13.70
N GLY A 132 14.22 1.77 -13.39
CA GLY A 132 15.50 2.06 -14.01
C GLY A 132 16.07 3.42 -13.62
N CYS A 133 15.80 3.89 -12.38
CA CYS A 133 16.28 5.19 -11.90
C CYS A 133 17.74 5.17 -11.45
N GLU A 134 18.28 4.01 -11.12
CA GLU A 134 19.67 3.86 -10.63
C GLU A 134 20.72 4.25 -11.67
N GLU A 135 20.39 4.14 -12.96
CA GLU A 135 21.29 4.50 -14.06
C GLU A 135 21.55 6.02 -14.17
N TYR A 136 20.73 6.83 -13.51
CA TYR A 136 20.82 8.30 -13.53
C TYR A 136 21.49 8.91 -12.30
N ARG A 137 22.23 8.13 -11.52
CA ARG A 137 23.15 8.73 -10.54
C ARG A 137 24.27 9.41 -11.29
N GLN A 138 24.09 10.70 -11.53
CA GLN A 138 25.21 11.52 -12.01
C GLN A 138 26.33 11.48 -10.97
N PRO A 139 27.60 11.41 -11.42
CA PRO A 139 28.77 11.34 -10.56
C PRO A 139 28.91 12.56 -9.65
#